data_377b5478497caaf12be0f4ce0ae8d099
#
_entry.id   377b5478497caaf12be0f4ce0ae8d099
#
_cell.length_a   1.000
_cell.length_b   1.000
_cell.length_c   1.000
_cell.angle_alpha   90.00
_cell.angle_beta   90.00
_cell.angle_gamma   90.00
#
_symmetry.space_group_name_H-M   'P 1'
#
loop_
_entity.id
_entity.type
_entity.pdbx_description
1 polymer ?
#
loop_
_entity_poly.entity_id
_entity_poly.type
_entity_poly.pdbx_seq_one_letter_code
_entity_poly.pdbx_strand_id
1 'polypeptide(L)'
;MVEKLKNDMIEAMKNKEKERLTVIRMVKAGMDQEHIDRKREINDELLTEVVQRQIKMRKESIVDFEKGGREDLIEKTKAEIKILEEYLPEQLSLEEVNKIIDEIFGEVKPEGP
;
A
#
# COMPACT_ATOMS: atom_id res chain seq x y z
N MET A 1 -0.57 -13.10 6.44
CA MET A 1 -1.03 -11.99 5.59
C MET A 1 -1.39 -12.42 4.18
N VAL A 2 -0.64 -13.35 3.60
CA VAL A 2 -0.97 -13.85 2.26
C VAL A 2 -2.35 -14.53 2.25
N GLU A 3 -2.65 -15.32 3.28
CA GLU A 3 -3.97 -15.94 3.38
C GLU A 3 -5.07 -14.91 3.58
N LYS A 4 -4.79 -13.86 4.35
CA LYS A 4 -5.74 -12.76 4.53
C LYS A 4 -6.05 -12.11 3.19
N LEU A 5 -5.04 -11.92 2.36
CA LEU A 5 -5.21 -11.34 1.03
C LEU A 5 -6.16 -12.21 0.19
N LYS A 6 -5.95 -13.52 0.19
CA LYS A 6 -6.80 -14.44 -0.56
C LYS A 6 -8.23 -14.43 -0.06
N ASN A 7 -8.41 -14.45 1.26
CA ASN A 7 -9.73 -14.42 1.86
C ASN A 7 -10.46 -13.11 1.56
N ASP A 8 -9.73 -12.00 1.64
CA ASP A 8 -10.28 -10.69 1.34
C ASP A 8 -10.68 -10.57 -0.14
N MET A 9 -9.93 -11.22 -1.01
CA MET A 9 -10.28 -11.24 -2.44
C MET A 9 -11.62 -11.94 -2.65
N ILE A 10 -11.80 -13.09 -2.03
CA ILE A 10 -13.04 -13.85 -2.14
C ILE A 10 -14.21 -13.03 -1.57
N GLU A 11 -13.99 -12.42 -0.41
CA GLU A 11 -15.00 -11.60 0.24
C GLU A 11 -15.38 -10.39 -0.59
N ALA A 12 -14.38 -9.73 -1.18
CA ALA A 12 -14.64 -8.58 -2.05
C ALA A 12 -15.44 -8.98 -3.29
N MET A 13 -15.19 -10.18 -3.82
CA MET A 13 -15.97 -10.70 -4.93
C MET A 13 -17.41 -10.95 -4.53
N LYS A 14 -17.63 -11.54 -3.36
CA LYS A 14 -18.99 -11.82 -2.86
C LYS A 14 -19.76 -10.53 -2.61
N ASN A 15 -19.09 -9.53 -2.06
CA ASN A 15 -19.71 -8.26 -1.68
C ASN A 15 -19.71 -7.24 -2.81
N LYS A 16 -19.17 -7.61 -3.96
CA LYS A 16 -19.10 -6.74 -5.16
C LYS A 16 -18.33 -5.46 -4.89
N GLU A 17 -17.29 -5.52 -4.07
CA GLU A 17 -16.42 -4.39 -3.77
C GLU A 17 -15.36 -4.29 -4.85
N LYS A 18 -15.72 -3.71 -5.97
CA LYS A 18 -14.87 -3.65 -7.17
C LYS A 18 -13.52 -2.98 -6.92
N GLU A 19 -13.52 -1.89 -6.18
CA GLU A 19 -12.30 -1.14 -5.92
C GLU A 19 -11.32 -1.94 -5.07
N ARG A 20 -11.81 -2.53 -4.00
CA ARG A 20 -11.00 -3.39 -3.14
C ARG A 20 -10.47 -4.59 -3.92
N LEU A 21 -11.32 -5.21 -4.71
CA LEU A 21 -10.94 -6.36 -5.52
C LEU A 21 -9.84 -6.01 -6.52
N THR A 22 -9.94 -4.85 -7.16
CA THR A 22 -8.93 -4.38 -8.11
C THR A 22 -7.59 -4.22 -7.42
N VAL A 23 -7.56 -3.59 -6.26
CA VAL A 23 -6.32 -3.37 -5.49
C VAL A 23 -5.70 -4.71 -5.09
N ILE A 24 -6.52 -5.61 -4.57
CA ILE A 24 -6.05 -6.94 -4.14
C ILE A 24 -5.45 -7.71 -5.32
N ARG A 25 -6.11 -7.67 -6.47
CA ARG A 25 -5.61 -8.33 -7.67
C ARG A 25 -4.28 -7.76 -8.13
N MET A 26 -4.09 -6.46 -8.00
CA MET A 26 -2.84 -5.81 -8.36
C MET A 26 -1.70 -6.26 -7.45
N VAL A 27 -1.97 -6.38 -6.16
CA VAL A 27 -0.98 -6.89 -5.20
C VAL A 27 -0.61 -8.33 -5.54
N LYS A 28 -1.63 -9.16 -5.79
CA LYS A 28 -1.40 -10.56 -6.14
C LYS A 28 -0.59 -10.67 -7.42
N ALA A 29 -0.92 -9.90 -8.43
CA ALA A 29 -0.19 -9.89 -9.70
C ALA A 29 1.27 -9.48 -9.50
N GLY A 30 1.51 -8.50 -8.62
CA GLY A 30 2.87 -8.07 -8.31
C GLY A 30 3.69 -9.16 -7.64
N MET A 31 3.07 -9.91 -6.73
CA MET A 31 3.74 -11.04 -6.08
C MET A 31 4.02 -12.16 -7.08
N ASP A 32 3.05 -12.47 -7.93
CA ASP A 32 3.21 -13.52 -8.94
C ASP A 32 4.32 -13.14 -9.92
N GLN A 33 4.41 -11.87 -10.29
CA GLN A 33 5.45 -11.37 -11.18
C GLN A 33 6.84 -11.57 -10.58
N GLU A 34 7.02 -11.24 -9.31
CA GLU A 34 8.29 -11.44 -8.62
C GLU A 34 8.62 -12.92 -8.47
N HIS A 35 7.62 -13.73 -8.23
CA HIS A 35 7.80 -15.18 -8.12
C HIS A 35 8.31 -15.76 -9.42
N ILE A 36 7.75 -15.33 -10.55
CA ILE A 36 8.12 -15.83 -11.88
C ILE A 36 9.48 -15.27 -12.30
N ASP A 37 9.66 -13.95 -12.22
CA ASP A 37 10.85 -13.28 -12.74
C ASP A 37 12.09 -13.47 -11.89
N ARG A 38 11.93 -13.48 -10.58
CA ARG A 38 13.06 -13.55 -9.64
C ARG A 38 13.07 -14.81 -8.80
N LYS A 39 12.15 -15.69 -9.05
CA LYS A 39 12.02 -16.96 -8.32
C LYS A 39 11.89 -16.77 -6.82
N ARG A 40 11.23 -15.68 -6.42
CA ARG A 40 11.02 -15.39 -5.01
C ARG A 40 9.83 -16.17 -4.48
N GLU A 41 9.92 -16.59 -3.25
CA GLU A 41 8.83 -17.29 -2.60
C GLU A 41 7.71 -16.31 -2.26
N ILE A 42 6.46 -16.74 -2.47
CA ILE A 42 5.29 -15.94 -2.12
C ILE A 42 5.05 -16.11 -0.63
N ASN A 43 5.39 -15.08 0.14
CA ASN A 43 5.25 -15.07 1.58
C ASN A 43 4.91 -13.65 2.06
N ASP A 44 4.82 -13.48 3.37
CA ASP A 44 4.45 -12.18 3.95
C ASP A 44 5.49 -11.09 3.66
N GLU A 45 6.75 -11.46 3.58
CA GLU A 45 7.81 -10.51 3.26
C GLU A 45 7.62 -9.95 1.84
N LEU A 46 7.36 -10.85 0.88
CA LEU A 46 7.12 -10.42 -0.50
C LEU A 46 5.84 -9.58 -0.59
N LEU A 47 4.80 -9.99 0.12
CA LEU A 47 3.55 -9.23 0.18
C LEU A 47 3.82 -7.81 0.66
N THR A 48 4.58 -7.67 1.74
CA THR A 48 4.93 -6.37 2.31
C THR A 48 5.65 -5.50 1.30
N GLU A 49 6.64 -6.05 0.61
CA GLU A 49 7.39 -5.30 -0.40
C GLU A 49 6.51 -4.82 -1.54
N VAL A 50 5.64 -5.69 -2.04
CA VAL A 50 4.75 -5.33 -3.15
C VAL A 50 3.77 -4.26 -2.71
N VAL A 51 3.20 -4.41 -1.51
CA VAL A 51 2.27 -3.41 -0.97
C VAL A 51 2.95 -2.06 -0.82
N GLN A 52 4.14 -2.02 -0.23
CA GLN A 52 4.89 -0.78 -0.05
C GLN A 52 5.20 -0.11 -1.38
N ARG A 53 5.59 -0.88 -2.37
CA ARG A 53 5.88 -0.36 -3.70
C ARG A 53 4.63 0.26 -4.33
N GLN A 54 3.49 -0.40 -4.20
CA GLN A 54 2.25 0.11 -4.75
C GLN A 54 1.76 1.36 -4.04
N ILE A 55 1.97 1.44 -2.74
CA ILE A 55 1.65 2.65 -1.98
C ILE A 55 2.52 3.81 -2.46
N LYS A 56 3.80 3.59 -2.63
CA LYS A 56 4.73 4.61 -3.09
C LYS A 56 4.33 5.14 -4.47
N MET A 57 4.02 4.23 -5.39
CA MET A 57 3.62 4.61 -6.74
C MET A 57 2.35 5.47 -6.71
N ARG A 58 1.40 5.11 -5.84
CA ARG A 58 0.17 5.87 -5.72
C ARG A 58 0.39 7.25 -5.10
N LYS A 59 1.29 7.36 -4.15
CA LYS A 59 1.62 8.66 -3.56
C LYS A 59 2.23 9.60 -4.61
N GLU A 60 3.08 9.06 -5.47
CA GLU A 60 3.66 9.82 -6.56
C GLU A 60 2.59 10.26 -7.55
N SER A 61 1.63 9.36 -7.83
CA SER A 61 0.52 9.68 -8.71
C SER A 61 -0.36 10.80 -8.13
N ILE A 62 -0.56 10.81 -6.82
CA ILE A 62 -1.34 11.86 -6.16
C ILE A 62 -0.71 13.23 -6.41
N VAL A 63 0.61 13.32 -6.33
CA VAL A 63 1.31 14.58 -6.60
C VAL A 63 1.00 15.07 -8.01
N ASP A 64 1.02 14.17 -8.99
CA ASP A 64 0.71 14.51 -10.36
C ASP A 64 -0.75 14.92 -10.54
N PHE A 65 -1.66 14.23 -9.87
CA PHE A 65 -3.08 14.56 -9.92
C PHE A 65 -3.38 15.92 -9.28
N GLU A 66 -2.64 16.26 -8.22
CA GLU A 66 -2.78 17.58 -7.59
C GLU A 66 -2.37 18.68 -8.55
N LYS A 67 -1.30 18.47 -9.28
CA LYS A 67 -0.83 19.42 -10.30
C LYS A 67 -1.85 19.59 -11.41
N GLY A 68 -2.55 18.51 -11.76
CA GLY A 68 -3.58 18.54 -12.80
C GLY A 68 -4.96 18.94 -12.31
N GLY A 69 -5.14 19.14 -11.02
CA GLY A 69 -6.44 19.50 -10.46
C GLY A 69 -7.48 18.39 -10.50
N ARG A 70 -7.04 17.14 -10.50
CA ARG A 70 -7.92 15.99 -10.62
C ARG A 70 -8.27 15.41 -9.24
N GLU A 71 -9.13 16.09 -8.51
CA GLU A 71 -9.54 15.68 -7.17
C GLU A 71 -10.21 14.31 -7.14
N ASP A 72 -10.96 13.97 -8.18
CA ASP A 72 -11.61 12.66 -8.30
C ASP A 72 -10.59 11.52 -8.26
N LEU A 73 -9.48 11.68 -8.97
CA LEU A 73 -8.41 10.69 -9.01
C LEU A 73 -7.64 10.66 -7.70
N ILE A 74 -7.46 11.82 -7.07
CA ILE A 74 -6.78 11.90 -5.77
C ILE A 74 -7.55 11.10 -4.72
N GLU A 75 -8.85 11.30 -4.62
CA GLU A 75 -9.67 10.59 -3.64
C GLU A 75 -9.69 9.09 -3.89
N LYS A 76 -9.82 8.69 -5.15
CA LYS A 76 -9.78 7.28 -5.51
C LYS A 76 -8.45 6.66 -5.11
N THR A 77 -7.35 7.34 -5.42
CA THR A 77 -6.01 6.84 -5.11
C THR A 77 -5.78 6.73 -3.61
N LYS A 78 -6.27 7.70 -2.85
CA LYS A 78 -6.17 7.65 -1.38
C LYS A 78 -6.94 6.48 -0.81
N ALA A 79 -8.11 6.17 -1.36
CA ALA A 79 -8.89 5.02 -0.93
C ALA A 79 -8.14 3.72 -1.21
N GLU A 80 -7.47 3.63 -2.34
CA GLU A 80 -6.64 2.47 -2.69
C GLU A 80 -5.48 2.31 -1.73
N ILE A 81 -4.85 3.40 -1.34
CA ILE A 81 -3.76 3.36 -0.36
C ILE A 81 -4.25 2.83 0.99
N LYS A 82 -5.43 3.24 1.42
CA LYS A 82 -6.00 2.74 2.68
C LYS A 82 -6.18 1.22 2.64
N ILE A 83 -6.63 0.70 1.52
CA ILE A 83 -6.79 -0.75 1.36
C ILE A 83 -5.43 -1.43 1.47
N LEU A 84 -4.42 -0.87 0.81
CA LEU A 84 -3.06 -1.41 0.84
C LEU A 84 -2.46 -1.39 2.23
N GLU A 85 -2.72 -0.35 3.00
CA GLU A 85 -2.19 -0.24 4.36
C GLU A 85 -2.65 -1.36 5.27
N GLU A 86 -3.78 -1.98 4.98
CA GLU A 86 -4.29 -3.11 5.77
C GLU A 86 -3.35 -4.31 5.73
N TYR A 87 -2.46 -4.36 4.76
CA TYR A 87 -1.55 -5.48 4.57
C TYR A 87 -0.11 -5.19 5.00
N LEU A 88 0.12 -4.06 5.65
CA LEU A 88 1.45 -3.75 6.17
C LEU A 88 1.68 -4.50 7.47
N PRO A 89 2.90 -5.03 7.68
CA PRO A 89 3.21 -5.75 8.92
C PRO A 89 3.19 -4.81 10.11
N GLU A 90 3.01 -5.38 11.28
CA GLU A 90 2.93 -4.63 12.53
C GLU A 90 1.75 -3.69 12.59
N GLN A 91 0.94 -3.70 11.56
CA GLN A 91 -0.29 -2.89 11.48
C GLN A 91 -0.05 -1.40 11.75
N LEU A 92 1.14 -0.93 11.40
CA LEU A 92 1.45 0.50 11.52
C LEU A 92 0.69 1.27 10.46
N SER A 93 0.02 2.32 10.91
CA SER A 93 -0.62 3.24 9.98
C SER A 93 0.43 4.18 9.40
N LEU A 94 0.10 4.86 8.31
CA LEU A 94 0.99 5.88 7.76
C LEU A 94 1.25 6.98 8.78
N GLU A 95 0.25 7.29 9.57
CA GLU A 95 0.37 8.29 10.61
C GLU A 95 1.41 7.89 11.65
N GLU A 96 1.39 6.64 12.08
CA GLU A 96 2.36 6.13 13.03
C GLU A 96 3.77 6.12 12.45
N VAL A 97 3.91 5.73 11.19
CA VAL A 97 5.19 5.74 10.51
C VAL A 97 5.74 7.16 10.42
N ASN A 98 4.91 8.10 10.05
CA ASN A 98 5.31 9.51 9.97
C ASN A 98 5.72 10.05 11.33
N LYS A 99 5.00 9.68 12.37
CA LYS A 99 5.31 10.10 13.72
C LYS A 99 6.69 9.60 14.16
N ILE A 100 7.00 8.35 13.85
CA ILE A 100 8.32 7.78 14.17
C ILE A 100 9.42 8.55 13.45
N ILE A 101 9.22 8.84 12.17
CA ILE A 101 10.17 9.60 11.38
C ILE A 101 10.37 11.00 11.97
N ASP A 102 9.28 11.65 12.33
CA ASP A 102 9.35 12.99 12.92
C ASP A 102 10.12 12.98 14.23
N GLU A 103 9.91 11.98 15.07
CA GLU A 103 10.63 11.86 16.33
C GLU A 103 12.13 11.73 16.10
N ILE A 104 12.52 10.92 15.13
CA ILE A 104 13.93 10.70 14.82
C ILE A 104 14.56 11.97 14.26
N PHE A 105 13.95 12.57 13.26
CA PHE A 105 14.51 13.76 12.63
C PHE A 105 14.35 15.01 13.48
N GLY A 106 13.26 15.08 14.22
CA GLY A 106 13.04 16.21 15.11
C GLY A 106 14.08 16.31 16.21
N GLU A 107 14.44 15.21 16.81
CA GLU A 107 15.44 15.15 17.86
C GLU A 107 16.83 15.46 17.33
N VAL A 108 17.14 14.97 16.18
CA VAL A 108 18.47 15.18 15.57
C VAL A 108 18.65 16.60 15.13
N LYS A 109 17.61 17.23 14.76
CA LYS A 109 17.71 18.61 14.39
C LYS A 109 18.14 19.49 15.52
N PRO A 110 18.08 19.26 16.40
CA PRO A 110 18.16 19.93 17.32
C PRO A 110 17.83 20.48 17.56
N GLU A 111 17.03 19.59 16.89
CA GLU A 111 16.57 19.59 16.75
C GLU A 111 16.55 19.68 16.96
N GLY A 112 16.46 19.47 16.80
CA GLY A 112 16.29 19.32 16.78
C GLY A 112 16.20 19.26 17.01
N PRO A 113 16.23 19.72 17.14
CA PRO A 113 16.08 19.67 16.97
C PRO A 113 16.19 19.68 16.60
#